data_ef297315a8f8c247f40703624daba052
#
_entry.id   ef297315a8f8c247f40703624daba052
#
_cell.length_a   1.000
_cell.length_b   1.000
_cell.length_c   1.000
_cell.angle_alpha   90.00
_cell.angle_beta   90.00
_cell.angle_gamma   90.00
#
_symmetry.space_group_name_H-M   'P 1'
#
loop_
_entity.id
_entity.type
_entity.pdbx_description
1 polymer ?
#
loop_
_entity_poly.entity_id
_entity_poly.type
_entity_poly.pdbx_seq_one_letter_code
_entity_poly.pdbx_strand_id
1 'polypeptide(L)'
;MAGDETLIAPTALMMIHDPSTCAMGNKADMEKAIILLDEVKESIINAYETKSHLSRNKIAKLMSDETWLNAKKAHEMGFVDGILFAEKKMPVVPKEEEPDEEEKEEKEDTLTAMTYSKSRNLSAFLSKVSASAESVTGTPIDQLEKRLALLKY
;
A
#
# COMPACT_ATOMS: atom_id res chain seq x y z
N MET A 1 -8.16 9.85 -13.65
CA MET A 1 -9.00 9.26 -14.71
C MET A 1 -10.01 10.25 -15.33
N ALA A 2 -9.80 11.54 -15.13
CA ALA A 2 -10.65 12.58 -15.73
C ALA A 2 -10.15 13.09 -17.10
N GLY A 3 -9.00 12.63 -17.58
CA GLY A 3 -8.46 13.00 -18.88
C GLY A 3 -8.85 12.01 -19.97
N ASP A 4 -8.83 12.46 -21.22
CA ASP A 4 -9.08 11.64 -22.40
C ASP A 4 -7.98 10.58 -22.56
N GLU A 5 -6.76 10.91 -22.20
CA GLU A 5 -5.60 10.01 -22.21
C GLU A 5 -4.88 10.09 -20.86
N THR A 6 -4.56 8.94 -20.31
CA THR A 6 -3.84 8.80 -19.03
C THR A 6 -2.53 8.06 -19.27
N LEU A 7 -1.41 8.75 -19.08
CA LEU A 7 -0.07 8.20 -19.29
C LEU A 7 0.66 8.08 -17.95
N ILE A 8 1.50 7.05 -17.82
CA ILE A 8 2.33 6.83 -16.64
C ILE A 8 3.82 6.85 -17.02
N ALA A 9 4.66 7.43 -16.19
CA ALA A 9 6.11 7.35 -16.40
C ALA A 9 6.63 5.92 -16.11
N PRO A 10 7.67 5.44 -16.80
CA PRO A 10 8.16 4.06 -16.66
C PRO A 10 8.57 3.67 -15.23
N THR A 11 9.04 4.64 -14.45
CA THR A 11 9.50 4.46 -13.08
C THR A 11 8.44 4.83 -12.03
N ALA A 12 7.26 5.28 -12.46
CA ALA A 12 6.20 5.65 -11.52
C ALA A 12 5.50 4.43 -10.94
N LEU A 13 4.96 4.64 -9.75
CA LEU A 13 4.09 3.69 -9.06
C LEU A 13 2.71 4.32 -8.90
N MET A 14 1.69 3.52 -9.11
CA MET A 14 0.29 3.86 -8.83
C MET A 14 -0.17 3.01 -7.65
N MET A 15 -0.78 3.64 -6.64
CA MET A 15 -1.39 2.92 -5.53
C MET A 15 -2.90 3.17 -5.54
N ILE A 16 -3.67 2.11 -5.39
CA ILE A 16 -5.12 2.16 -5.24
C ILE A 16 -5.49 1.66 -3.85
N HIS A 17 -6.34 2.43 -3.18
CA HIS A 17 -6.71 2.16 -1.78
C HIS A 17 -8.14 2.59 -1.48
N ASP A 18 -8.69 2.07 -0.39
CA ASP A 18 -9.98 2.53 0.14
C ASP A 18 -9.88 3.96 0.67
N PRO A 19 -10.92 4.77 0.52
CA PRO A 19 -10.95 6.11 1.08
C PRO A 19 -10.86 6.05 2.61
N SER A 20 -10.16 7.01 3.21
CA SER A 20 -10.02 7.13 4.66
C SER A 20 -10.28 8.55 5.13
N THR A 21 -10.84 8.70 6.31
CA THR A 21 -11.08 10.00 6.95
C THR A 21 -10.85 9.93 8.45
N CYS A 22 -10.69 11.08 9.07
CA CYS A 22 -10.77 11.25 10.51
C CYS A 22 -12.09 11.94 10.84
N ALA A 23 -12.91 11.33 11.71
CA ALA A 23 -14.15 11.90 12.17
C ALA A 23 -14.13 12.05 13.69
N MET A 24 -14.69 13.14 14.19
CA MET A 24 -14.86 13.43 15.63
C MET A 24 -16.29 13.90 15.87
N GLY A 25 -16.88 13.43 16.94
CA GLY A 25 -18.24 13.82 17.29
C GLY A 25 -18.98 12.72 18.05
N ASN A 26 -20.31 12.78 18.04
CA ASN A 26 -21.17 11.78 18.64
C ASN A 26 -21.40 10.58 17.70
N LYS A 27 -22.18 9.59 18.15
CA LYS A 27 -22.49 8.39 17.38
C LYS A 27 -23.08 8.71 15.99
N ALA A 28 -23.99 9.65 15.92
CA ALA A 28 -24.63 10.02 14.64
C ALA A 28 -23.62 10.64 13.66
N ASP A 29 -22.61 11.35 14.15
CA ASP A 29 -21.56 11.93 13.30
C ASP A 29 -20.63 10.83 12.76
N MET A 30 -20.34 9.80 13.54
CA MET A 30 -19.59 8.62 13.08
C MET A 30 -20.35 7.83 12.01
N GLU A 31 -21.65 7.61 12.20
CA GLU A 31 -22.51 6.94 11.22
C GLU A 31 -22.54 7.70 9.88
N LYS A 32 -22.64 9.03 9.91
CA LYS A 32 -22.55 9.85 8.70
C LYS A 32 -21.19 9.74 8.00
N ALA A 33 -20.09 9.68 8.76
CA ALA A 33 -18.77 9.52 8.20
C ALA A 33 -18.59 8.15 7.51
N ILE A 34 -19.17 7.08 8.06
CA ILE A 34 -19.17 5.76 7.44
C ILE A 34 -19.94 5.80 6.11
N ILE A 35 -21.17 6.32 6.11
CA ILE A 35 -21.97 6.46 4.89
C ILE A 35 -21.22 7.27 3.82
N LEU A 36 -20.59 8.36 4.20
CA LEU A 36 -19.80 9.17 3.28
C LEU A 36 -18.63 8.37 2.66
N LEU A 37 -17.91 7.58 3.47
CA LEU A 37 -16.82 6.75 2.97
C LEU A 37 -17.31 5.69 1.99
N ASP A 38 -18.45 5.08 2.25
CA ASP A 38 -19.07 4.09 1.35
C ASP A 38 -19.44 4.73 0.00
N GLU A 39 -20.06 5.91 0.00
CA GLU A 39 -20.39 6.65 -1.22
C GLU A 39 -19.15 7.08 -2.01
N VAL A 40 -18.11 7.54 -1.32
CA VAL A 40 -16.83 7.90 -1.95
C VAL A 40 -16.18 6.66 -2.57
N LYS A 41 -16.19 5.52 -1.85
CA LYS A 41 -15.64 4.25 -2.36
C LYS A 41 -16.37 3.81 -3.63
N GLU A 42 -17.70 3.83 -3.64
CA GLU A 42 -18.51 3.49 -4.82
C GLU A 42 -18.20 4.43 -6.01
N SER A 43 -18.02 5.72 -5.75
CA SER A 43 -17.66 6.70 -6.79
C SER A 43 -16.29 6.40 -7.40
N ILE A 44 -15.30 6.05 -6.57
CA ILE A 44 -13.96 5.66 -7.03
C ILE A 44 -14.02 4.37 -7.85
N ILE A 45 -14.75 3.36 -7.39
CA ILE A 45 -14.95 2.10 -8.11
C ILE A 45 -15.56 2.36 -9.49
N ASN A 46 -16.60 3.21 -9.60
CA ASN A 46 -17.21 3.56 -10.87
C ASN A 46 -16.19 4.18 -11.85
N ALA A 47 -15.32 5.07 -11.36
CA ALA A 47 -14.28 5.68 -12.19
C ALA A 47 -13.25 4.64 -12.67
N TYR A 48 -12.85 3.73 -11.81
CA TYR A 48 -11.91 2.66 -12.17
C TYR A 48 -12.52 1.63 -13.11
N GLU A 49 -13.78 1.23 -12.90
CA GLU A 49 -14.50 0.29 -13.75
C GLU A 49 -14.63 0.82 -15.18
N THR A 50 -14.98 2.10 -15.33
CA THR A 50 -15.08 2.75 -16.65
C THR A 50 -13.75 2.74 -17.40
N LYS A 51 -12.63 2.86 -16.70
CA LYS A 51 -11.30 2.97 -17.32
C LYS A 51 -10.61 1.62 -17.51
N SER A 52 -10.61 0.77 -16.47
CA SER A 52 -9.80 -0.46 -16.46
C SER A 52 -10.51 -1.69 -17.02
N HIS A 53 -11.82 -1.63 -17.23
CA HIS A 53 -12.64 -2.78 -17.65
C HIS A 53 -12.57 -3.99 -16.69
N LEU A 54 -12.06 -3.80 -15.45
CA LEU A 54 -12.03 -4.81 -14.42
C LEU A 54 -13.41 -4.91 -13.74
N SER A 55 -13.73 -6.09 -13.20
CA SER A 55 -14.96 -6.24 -12.42
C SER A 55 -14.89 -5.45 -11.12
N ARG A 56 -16.03 -4.91 -10.66
CA ARG A 56 -16.18 -4.17 -9.39
C ARG A 56 -15.58 -4.90 -8.21
N ASN A 57 -15.83 -6.22 -8.11
CA ASN A 57 -15.31 -7.04 -7.02
C ASN A 57 -13.78 -7.10 -7.01
N LYS A 58 -13.16 -7.16 -8.20
CA LYS A 58 -11.70 -7.15 -8.33
C LYS A 58 -11.12 -5.79 -7.97
N ILE A 59 -11.76 -4.70 -8.41
CA ILE A 59 -11.36 -3.33 -8.06
C ILE A 59 -11.48 -3.12 -6.54
N ALA A 60 -12.63 -3.48 -5.95
CA ALA A 60 -12.86 -3.35 -4.50
C ALA A 60 -11.82 -4.12 -3.69
N LYS A 61 -11.46 -5.33 -4.13
CA LYS A 61 -10.40 -6.12 -3.49
C LYS A 61 -9.04 -5.45 -3.59
N LEU A 62 -8.65 -4.96 -4.77
CA LEU A 62 -7.37 -4.26 -4.97
C LEU A 62 -7.28 -2.98 -4.12
N MET A 63 -8.41 -2.27 -3.93
CA MET A 63 -8.48 -1.09 -3.06
C MET A 63 -8.33 -1.47 -1.60
N SER A 64 -9.04 -2.49 -1.12
CA SER A 64 -8.95 -2.95 0.27
C SER A 64 -7.57 -3.54 0.61
N ASP A 65 -6.87 -4.11 -0.39
CA ASP A 65 -5.52 -4.64 -0.26
C ASP A 65 -4.43 -3.55 -0.37
N GLU A 66 -4.80 -2.28 -0.56
CA GLU A 66 -3.86 -1.15 -0.76
C GLU A 66 -2.80 -1.47 -1.83
N THR A 67 -3.25 -1.83 -3.04
CA THR A 67 -2.39 -2.42 -4.07
C THR A 67 -1.50 -1.39 -4.76
N TRP A 68 -0.21 -1.67 -4.81
CA TRP A 68 0.78 -0.90 -5.56
C TRP A 68 1.03 -1.51 -6.93
N LEU A 69 0.92 -0.70 -7.97
CA LEU A 69 1.09 -1.10 -9.37
C LEU A 69 2.28 -0.34 -9.96
N ASN A 70 3.20 -1.07 -10.59
CA ASN A 70 4.21 -0.44 -11.45
C ASN A 70 3.58 -0.05 -12.80
N ALA A 71 4.30 0.72 -13.61
CA ALA A 71 3.80 1.23 -14.88
C ALA A 71 3.28 0.13 -15.82
N LYS A 72 3.95 -1.03 -15.87
CA LYS A 72 3.52 -2.16 -16.73
C LYS A 72 2.22 -2.77 -16.22
N LYS A 73 2.13 -3.08 -14.94
CA LYS A 73 0.90 -3.64 -14.33
C LYS A 73 -0.28 -2.68 -14.41
N ALA A 74 -0.05 -1.37 -14.21
CA ALA A 74 -1.09 -0.36 -14.34
C ALA A 74 -1.63 -0.31 -15.78
N HIS A 75 -0.78 -0.43 -16.79
CA HIS A 75 -1.17 -0.50 -18.19
C HIS A 75 -1.87 -1.83 -18.53
N GLU A 76 -1.33 -2.98 -18.12
CA GLU A 76 -1.92 -4.31 -18.34
C GLU A 76 -3.32 -4.42 -17.71
N MET A 77 -3.54 -3.80 -16.57
CA MET A 77 -4.83 -3.79 -15.88
C MET A 77 -5.78 -2.70 -16.41
N GLY A 78 -5.36 -1.89 -17.38
CA GLY A 78 -6.17 -0.87 -18.02
C GLY A 78 -6.39 0.41 -17.19
N PHE A 79 -5.64 0.62 -16.12
CA PHE A 79 -5.74 1.86 -15.34
C PHE A 79 -5.13 3.07 -16.08
N VAL A 80 -4.21 2.81 -16.99
CA VAL A 80 -3.57 3.82 -17.84
C VAL A 80 -3.56 3.39 -19.30
N ASP A 81 -3.60 4.36 -20.22
CA ASP A 81 -3.64 4.11 -21.66
C ASP A 81 -2.27 3.81 -22.24
N GLY A 82 -1.21 4.29 -21.60
CA GLY A 82 0.15 4.06 -22.08
C GLY A 82 1.23 4.41 -21.08
N ILE A 83 2.45 4.01 -21.43
CA ILE A 83 3.65 4.34 -20.67
C ILE A 83 4.44 5.37 -21.47
N LEU A 84 4.78 6.50 -20.83
CA LEU A 84 5.57 7.55 -21.47
C LEU A 84 6.88 7.01 -22.00
N PHE A 85 7.27 7.45 -23.19
CA PHE A 85 8.52 7.06 -23.86
C PHE A 85 8.65 5.59 -24.26
N ALA A 86 7.57 4.79 -24.21
CA ALA A 86 7.60 3.37 -24.59
C ALA A 86 8.02 3.15 -26.05
N GLU A 87 7.78 4.11 -26.94
CA GLU A 87 8.15 4.03 -28.36
C GLU A 87 9.63 4.37 -28.63
N LYS A 88 10.32 5.02 -27.70
CA LYS A 88 11.77 5.21 -27.81
C LYS A 88 12.46 3.96 -27.31
N LYS A 89 12.73 3.01 -28.25
CA LYS A 89 13.69 1.93 -28.02
C LYS A 89 14.99 2.57 -27.55
N MET A 90 15.28 2.50 -26.27
CA MET A 90 16.63 2.76 -25.78
C MET A 90 17.58 1.79 -26.52
N PRO A 91 18.79 2.25 -26.94
CA PRO A 91 19.74 1.34 -27.55
C PRO A 91 19.94 0.16 -26.59
N VAL A 92 19.63 -1.02 -27.10
CA VAL A 92 19.78 -2.28 -26.35
C VAL A 92 21.27 -2.45 -26.12
N VAL A 93 21.73 -2.29 -24.91
CA VAL A 93 23.01 -2.85 -24.47
C VAL A 93 22.82 -4.37 -24.57
N PRO A 94 23.66 -5.10 -25.33
CA PRO A 94 23.51 -6.54 -25.47
C PRO A 94 23.55 -7.19 -24.07
N LYS A 95 22.47 -7.84 -23.67
CA LYS A 95 22.51 -8.78 -22.55
C LYS A 95 23.37 -9.96 -23.00
N GLU A 96 24.43 -10.26 -22.29
CA GLU A 96 25.11 -11.53 -22.37
C GLU A 96 24.09 -12.62 -22.05
N GLU A 97 23.95 -13.58 -22.95
CA GLU A 97 23.02 -14.71 -22.83
C GLU A 97 23.54 -15.65 -21.75
N GLU A 98 22.80 -15.79 -20.68
CA GLU A 98 22.92 -16.95 -19.80
C GLU A 98 21.98 -18.04 -20.30
N PRO A 99 22.40 -19.33 -20.26
CA PRO A 99 21.73 -20.40 -20.98
C PRO A 99 20.43 -20.85 -20.34
N ASP A 100 19.48 -21.19 -21.20
CA ASP A 100 18.19 -21.81 -20.94
C ASP A 100 18.27 -23.00 -19.97
N GLU A 101 17.49 -23.01 -18.93
CA GLU A 101 17.00 -24.22 -18.31
C GLU A 101 15.49 -24.31 -18.46
N GLU A 102 15.10 -25.41 -19.11
CA GLU A 102 13.75 -25.75 -19.53
C GLU A 102 12.78 -26.02 -18.38
N GLU A 103 11.55 -25.55 -18.61
CA GLU A 103 10.25 -26.12 -18.25
C GLU A 103 10.08 -26.89 -16.92
N LYS A 104 9.20 -26.33 -16.07
CA LYS A 104 8.04 -27.08 -15.60
C LYS A 104 6.88 -26.13 -15.27
N GLU A 105 5.77 -26.37 -15.98
CA GLU A 105 4.46 -25.81 -15.66
C GLU A 105 4.05 -26.19 -14.21
N GLU A 106 3.78 -25.19 -13.41
CA GLU A 106 2.74 -25.28 -12.39
C GLU A 106 2.07 -23.91 -12.26
N LYS A 107 0.78 -23.92 -12.57
CA LYS A 107 -0.13 -22.81 -12.40
C LYS A 107 -0.22 -22.49 -10.90
N GLU A 108 0.44 -21.46 -10.47
CA GLU A 108 0.07 -20.76 -9.24
C GLU A 108 0.13 -19.26 -9.52
N ASP A 109 -1.05 -18.66 -9.46
CA ASP A 109 -1.31 -17.22 -9.48
C ASP A 109 -0.57 -16.54 -8.32
N THR A 110 0.73 -16.40 -8.40
CA THR A 110 1.48 -15.53 -7.51
C THR A 110 1.54 -14.14 -8.11
N LEU A 111 0.45 -13.41 -7.91
CA LEU A 111 0.45 -11.96 -7.90
C LEU A 111 1.43 -11.51 -6.80
N THR A 112 2.71 -11.40 -7.13
CA THR A 112 3.67 -10.65 -6.31
C THR A 112 3.42 -9.15 -6.50
N ALA A 113 2.23 -8.70 -6.15
CA ALA A 113 2.01 -7.35 -5.76
C ALA A 113 2.64 -7.20 -4.37
N MET A 114 3.56 -6.27 -4.20
CA MET A 114 3.96 -5.84 -2.86
C MET A 114 2.71 -5.21 -2.23
N THR A 115 1.93 -6.03 -1.51
CA THR A 115 0.82 -5.55 -0.73
C THR A 115 1.39 -4.90 0.52
N TYR A 116 1.41 -3.58 0.52
CA TYR A 116 1.65 -2.80 1.73
C TYR A 116 0.37 -2.85 2.56
N SER A 117 0.25 -3.82 3.44
CA SER A 117 -0.89 -3.93 4.33
C SER A 117 -0.64 -3.10 5.60
N LYS A 118 -1.44 -2.07 5.79
CA LYS A 118 -1.42 -1.19 6.98
C LYS A 118 -1.61 -1.98 8.28
N SER A 119 -2.46 -3.01 8.25
CA SER A 119 -2.69 -3.92 9.39
C SER A 119 -1.45 -4.77 9.72
N ARG A 120 -0.74 -5.25 8.70
CA ARG A 120 0.49 -6.05 8.86
C ARG A 120 1.63 -5.24 9.45
N ASN A 121 1.77 -4.00 9.01
CA ASN A 121 2.80 -3.09 9.54
C ASN A 121 2.46 -2.62 10.94
N LEU A 122 1.19 -2.38 11.25
CA LEU A 122 0.75 -2.03 12.59
C LEU A 122 0.99 -3.19 13.57
N SER A 123 0.70 -4.43 13.19
CA SER A 123 0.97 -5.60 14.05
C SER A 123 2.47 -5.84 14.24
N ALA A 124 3.28 -5.67 13.19
CA ALA A 124 4.74 -5.75 13.27
C ALA A 124 5.35 -4.61 14.09
N PHE A 125 4.78 -3.41 14.03
CA PHE A 125 5.17 -2.29 14.88
C PHE A 125 4.79 -2.54 16.35
N LEU A 126 3.56 -2.97 16.62
CA LEU A 126 3.10 -3.29 17.97
C LEU A 126 3.91 -4.41 18.61
N SER A 127 4.29 -5.46 17.85
CA SER A 127 5.14 -6.52 18.37
C SER A 127 6.56 -6.03 18.71
N LYS A 128 7.11 -5.09 17.94
CA LYS A 128 8.41 -4.46 18.25
C LYS A 128 8.32 -3.55 19.46
N VAL A 129 7.23 -2.79 19.60
CA VAL A 129 7.01 -1.91 20.76
C VAL A 129 6.81 -2.73 22.03
N SER A 130 6.04 -3.82 21.98
CA SER A 130 5.85 -4.71 23.14
C SER A 130 7.17 -5.40 23.55
N ALA A 131 7.96 -5.91 22.59
CA ALA A 131 9.27 -6.48 22.86
C ALA A 131 10.26 -5.45 23.44
N SER A 132 10.16 -4.18 23.03
CA SER A 132 10.96 -3.08 23.59
C SER A 132 10.49 -2.67 24.98
N ALA A 133 9.18 -2.79 25.29
CA ALA A 133 8.63 -2.45 26.59
C ALA A 133 9.06 -3.46 27.67
N GLU A 134 9.27 -4.73 27.32
CA GLU A 134 9.79 -5.74 28.26
C GLU A 134 11.27 -5.54 28.61
N SER A 135 12.01 -4.76 27.84
CA SER A 135 13.43 -4.45 28.09
C SER A 135 13.66 -3.16 28.85
N VAL A 136 12.63 -2.35 29.10
CA VAL A 136 12.71 -1.17 29.94
C VAL A 136 12.53 -1.59 31.42
N THR A 137 13.55 -2.20 31.97
CA THR A 137 13.67 -2.27 33.43
C THR A 137 13.89 -0.84 33.93
N GLY A 138 12.83 -0.27 34.49
CA GLY A 138 12.90 1.04 35.14
C GLY A 138 14.04 1.07 36.16
N THR A 139 14.67 2.21 36.36
CA THR A 139 15.71 2.37 37.37
C THR A 139 15.17 1.91 38.72
N PRO A 140 15.82 0.94 39.40
CA PRO A 140 15.35 0.46 40.69
C PRO A 140 15.13 1.60 41.67
N ILE A 141 14.06 1.53 42.47
CA ILE A 141 13.66 2.58 43.41
C ILE A 141 14.82 2.91 44.35
N ASP A 142 15.60 1.92 44.79
CA ASP A 142 16.77 2.09 45.65
C ASP A 142 17.86 2.99 45.04
N GLN A 143 18.00 2.99 43.71
CA GLN A 143 18.95 3.88 43.03
C GLN A 143 18.42 5.34 42.97
N LEU A 144 17.12 5.49 42.82
CA LEU A 144 16.50 6.81 42.83
C LEU A 144 16.54 7.43 44.21
N GLU A 145 16.33 6.65 45.27
CA GLU A 145 16.42 7.11 46.67
C GLU A 145 17.86 7.49 47.03
N LYS A 146 18.87 6.73 46.61
CA LYS A 146 20.29 7.10 46.79
C LYS A 146 20.65 8.40 46.09
N ARG A 147 20.13 8.62 44.87
CA ARG A 147 20.35 9.88 44.14
C ARG A 147 19.64 11.05 44.81
N LEU A 148 18.45 10.84 45.34
CA LEU A 148 17.69 11.86 46.08
C LEU A 148 18.39 12.24 47.39
N ALA A 149 18.98 11.27 48.10
CA ALA A 149 19.72 11.51 49.33
C ALA A 149 21.00 12.37 49.09
N LEU A 150 21.64 12.24 47.94
CA LEU A 150 22.82 13.03 47.54
C LEU A 150 22.47 14.49 47.18
N LEU A 151 21.20 14.79 46.88
CA LEU A 151 20.78 16.15 46.53
C LEU A 151 20.31 16.97 47.75
N LYS A 152 20.35 16.38 48.94
CA LYS A 152 19.90 17.03 50.19
C LYS A 152 21.05 17.77 50.94
N TYR A 153 22.21 17.93 50.32
CA TYR A 153 23.35 18.71 50.87
C TYR A 153 23.77 19.81 49.92
#